data_86e938d0d1b63e311ce9babcffe83f74
#
_entry.id   86e938d0d1b63e311ce9babcffe83f74
#
_cell.length_a   1.000
_cell.length_b   1.000
_cell.length_c   1.000
_cell.angle_alpha   90.00
_cell.angle_beta   90.00
_cell.angle_gamma   90.00
#
_symmetry.space_group_name_H-M   'P 1'
#
loop_
_entity.id
_entity.type
_entity.pdbx_description
1 polymer ?
#
loop_
_entity_poly.entity_id
_entity_poly.type
_entity_poly.pdbx_seq_one_letter_code
_entity_poly.pdbx_strand_id
1 'polypeptide(L)'
;IGRAGNTSDIFLSFIDYSKDGVIIYNDSEKMVYVNIAIRNENMFAPARKLEQYIQYLREENEMRIIKRIDQFYWEIDGRKIEHEDTFFYAFHLRKLYSYAQSKKEAFIRMEDAEDIYKGFSNIIWNGIYREYLGSSVQAAIDSYTPVLITGEVGTGKTELTQYIYCHSQHKKAPLITIDCKELTRKSWNTLINNDKNPFHDVGYSILFDDISCLHPSLQRELNDYIEGTNMARRHRLYATSSVDLAHLVKNNQFSLPLYRSFCGFTINLKPLALTPELILPLAAEILEWISKKFSKDCGG
;
A
#
# COMPACT_ATOMS: atom_id res chain seq x y z
N ILE A 1 -28.21 46.29 -2.75
CA ILE A 1 -27.56 46.01 -1.47
C ILE A 1 -27.92 44.58 -1.13
N GLY A 2 -27.06 43.63 -1.59
CA GLY A 2 -27.24 42.21 -1.35
C GLY A 2 -27.00 41.86 0.11
N ARG A 3 -27.86 41.04 0.69
CA ARG A 3 -27.62 40.37 1.98
C ARG A 3 -26.33 39.58 1.86
N ALA A 4 -25.33 39.94 2.66
CA ALA A 4 -24.18 39.08 2.90
C ALA A 4 -24.71 37.77 3.49
N GLY A 5 -24.80 36.75 2.67
CA GLY A 5 -25.02 35.39 3.15
C GLY A 5 -23.96 35.10 4.18
N ASN A 6 -24.36 34.52 5.30
CA ASN A 6 -23.47 34.22 6.40
C ASN A 6 -22.30 33.35 5.83
N THR A 7 -21.08 33.77 6.01
CA THR A 7 -19.88 33.06 5.45
C THR A 7 -19.92 31.56 5.80
N SER A 8 -20.51 31.23 6.95
CA SER A 8 -20.76 29.85 7.40
C SER A 8 -21.67 29.06 6.45
N ASP A 9 -22.73 29.68 5.90
CA ASP A 9 -23.68 29.00 5.00
C ASP A 9 -23.04 28.70 3.64
N ILE A 10 -22.13 29.56 3.16
CA ILE A 10 -21.37 29.36 1.93
C ILE A 10 -20.38 28.21 2.13
N PHE A 11 -19.71 28.16 3.29
CA PHE A 11 -18.75 27.12 3.60
C PHE A 11 -19.41 25.76 3.74
N LEU A 12 -20.54 25.66 4.42
CA LEU A 12 -21.34 24.43 4.55
C LEU A 12 -21.82 23.95 3.18
N SER A 13 -22.31 24.87 2.32
CA SER A 13 -22.72 24.54 0.97
C SER A 13 -21.55 23.95 0.15
N PHE A 14 -20.34 24.49 0.29
CA PHE A 14 -19.15 23.98 -0.40
C PHE A 14 -18.79 22.56 0.07
N ILE A 15 -18.85 22.31 1.38
CA ILE A 15 -18.62 20.98 1.94
C ILE A 15 -19.69 19.97 1.49
N ASP A 16 -20.95 20.41 1.37
CA ASP A 16 -22.04 19.56 0.91
C ASP A 16 -21.89 19.12 -0.57
N TYR A 17 -21.24 19.93 -1.40
CA TYR A 17 -20.93 19.55 -2.78
C TYR A 17 -19.67 18.72 -2.93
N SER A 18 -18.92 18.48 -1.85
CA SER A 18 -17.75 17.57 -1.89
C SER A 18 -18.19 16.15 -2.29
N LYS A 19 -17.41 15.52 -3.16
CA LYS A 19 -17.57 14.09 -3.48
C LYS A 19 -17.13 13.18 -2.33
N ASP A 20 -16.32 13.72 -1.43
CA ASP A 20 -15.79 13.00 -0.26
C ASP A 20 -16.72 13.18 0.93
N GLY A 21 -16.77 12.20 1.81
CA GLY A 21 -17.59 12.23 3.00
C GLY A 21 -16.99 13.13 4.08
N VAL A 22 -17.80 13.97 4.70
CA VAL A 22 -17.41 14.78 5.86
C VAL A 22 -18.38 14.53 7.01
N ILE A 23 -17.82 14.21 8.18
CA ILE A 23 -18.55 13.97 9.42
C ILE A 23 -17.90 14.75 10.54
N ILE A 24 -18.72 15.39 11.39
CA ILE A 24 -18.24 16.10 12.56
C ILE A 24 -18.97 15.58 13.80
N TYR A 25 -18.20 15.28 14.83
CA TYR A 25 -18.68 14.93 16.16
C TYR A 25 -18.35 16.05 17.15
N ASN A 26 -19.21 16.23 18.15
CA ASN A 26 -18.91 17.10 19.29
C ASN A 26 -18.10 16.33 20.35
N ASP A 27 -17.73 17.01 21.43
CA ASP A 27 -16.95 16.43 22.53
C ASP A 27 -17.68 15.31 23.29
N SER A 28 -19.00 15.28 23.23
CA SER A 28 -19.84 14.19 23.73
C SER A 28 -19.99 13.03 22.76
N GLU A 29 -19.15 12.95 21.72
CA GLU A 29 -19.13 11.91 20.67
C GLU A 29 -20.45 11.81 19.88
N LYS A 30 -21.27 12.87 19.94
CA LYS A 30 -22.50 12.94 19.16
C LYS A 30 -22.21 13.55 17.79
N MET A 31 -22.68 12.90 16.74
CA MET A 31 -22.60 13.40 15.38
C MET A 31 -23.44 14.68 15.25
N VAL A 32 -22.80 15.79 14.89
CA VAL A 32 -23.43 17.11 14.74
C VAL A 32 -23.55 17.55 13.29
N TYR A 33 -22.72 16.99 12.40
CA TYR A 33 -22.79 17.28 10.98
C TYR A 33 -22.41 16.06 10.13
N VAL A 34 -23.05 15.93 8.98
CA VAL A 34 -22.76 14.95 7.93
C VAL A 34 -23.16 15.54 6.58
N ASN A 35 -22.23 15.50 5.61
CA ASN A 35 -22.50 16.06 4.29
C ASN A 35 -23.32 15.11 3.39
N ILE A 36 -23.74 15.62 2.20
CA ILE A 36 -24.60 14.90 1.25
C ILE A 36 -23.93 13.64 0.70
N ALA A 37 -22.60 13.65 0.47
CA ALA A 37 -21.89 12.50 -0.05
C ALA A 37 -22.08 11.25 0.83
N ILE A 38 -22.02 11.41 2.15
CA ILE A 38 -22.26 10.30 3.09
C ILE A 38 -23.72 9.84 3.08
N ARG A 39 -24.67 10.79 2.95
CA ARG A 39 -26.09 10.46 2.96
C ARG A 39 -26.52 9.65 1.73
N ASN A 40 -25.91 9.91 0.57
CA ASN A 40 -26.35 9.35 -0.71
C ASN A 40 -25.65 8.03 -1.11
N GLU A 41 -24.46 7.74 -0.60
CA GLU A 41 -23.65 6.61 -1.05
C GLU A 41 -23.51 5.58 0.05
N ASN A 42 -24.32 4.94 0.66
CA ASN A 42 -24.06 3.85 1.63
C ASN A 42 -22.73 3.97 2.44
N MET A 43 -22.25 5.19 2.63
CA MET A 43 -21.04 5.51 3.38
C MET A 43 -21.25 5.43 4.91
N PHE A 44 -22.43 5.00 5.36
CA PHE A 44 -22.73 4.86 6.79
C PHE A 44 -21.91 3.76 7.48
N ALA A 45 -21.44 2.75 6.74
CA ALA A 45 -20.63 1.69 7.35
C ALA A 45 -19.29 2.19 7.89
N PRO A 46 -18.49 3.00 7.13
CA PRO A 46 -17.33 3.66 7.68
C PRO A 46 -17.67 4.65 8.79
N ALA A 47 -18.76 5.42 8.66
CA ALA A 47 -19.16 6.42 9.65
C ALA A 47 -19.36 5.83 11.06
N ARG A 48 -19.99 4.67 11.18
CA ARG A 48 -20.20 3.98 12.47
C ARG A 48 -18.92 3.50 13.16
N LYS A 49 -17.82 3.39 12.42
CA LYS A 49 -16.54 2.93 12.96
C LYS A 49 -15.59 4.07 13.33
N LEU A 50 -16.01 5.34 13.15
CA LEU A 50 -15.16 6.49 13.42
C LEU A 50 -15.08 6.84 14.91
N GLU A 51 -16.07 6.50 15.71
CA GLU A 51 -16.10 6.77 17.15
C GLU A 51 -14.84 6.26 17.86
N GLN A 52 -14.32 5.10 17.43
CA GLN A 52 -13.08 4.55 17.99
C GLN A 52 -11.85 5.46 17.78
N TYR A 53 -11.89 6.39 16.82
CA TYR A 53 -10.77 7.30 16.53
C TYR A 53 -10.91 8.64 17.26
N ILE A 54 -12.07 8.95 17.85
CA ILE A 54 -12.24 10.18 18.63
C ILE A 54 -11.31 10.15 19.85
N GLN A 55 -11.19 8.99 20.51
CA GLN A 55 -10.29 8.85 21.64
C GLN A 55 -8.83 9.15 21.23
N TYR A 56 -8.39 8.67 20.07
CA TYR A 56 -7.07 8.97 19.54
C TYR A 56 -6.89 10.48 19.29
N LEU A 57 -7.90 11.16 18.70
CA LEU A 57 -7.86 12.60 18.43
C LEU A 57 -7.96 13.47 19.68
N ARG A 58 -8.37 12.91 20.84
CA ARG A 58 -8.30 13.62 22.13
C ARG A 58 -6.85 13.81 22.58
N GLU A 59 -6.01 12.84 22.28
CA GLU A 59 -4.59 12.84 22.64
C GLU A 59 -3.74 13.50 21.56
N GLU A 60 -4.05 13.22 20.31
CA GLU A 60 -3.37 13.77 19.12
C GLU A 60 -4.32 14.72 18.37
N ASN A 61 -3.80 15.79 17.80
CA ASN A 61 -4.64 16.80 17.14
C ASN A 61 -5.09 16.41 15.73
N GLU A 62 -4.38 15.47 15.11
CA GLU A 62 -4.67 15.00 13.76
C GLU A 62 -4.34 13.52 13.58
N MET A 63 -5.01 12.89 12.63
CA MET A 63 -4.73 11.53 12.21
C MET A 63 -4.99 11.36 10.72
N ARG A 64 -4.24 10.47 10.09
CA ARG A 64 -4.50 10.00 8.73
C ARG A 64 -4.23 8.52 8.66
N ILE A 65 -5.24 7.76 8.26
CA ILE A 65 -5.14 6.32 8.11
C ILE A 65 -5.83 5.88 6.81
N ILE A 66 -5.38 4.76 6.28
CA ILE A 66 -6.07 4.05 5.21
C ILE A 66 -6.53 2.71 5.79
N LYS A 67 -7.82 2.44 5.68
CA LYS A 67 -8.41 1.22 6.23
C LYS A 67 -9.37 0.59 5.26
N ARG A 68 -9.33 -0.75 5.19
CA ARG A 68 -10.35 -1.51 4.49
C ARG A 68 -11.62 -1.61 5.33
N ILE A 69 -12.73 -1.15 4.77
CA ILE A 69 -14.06 -1.27 5.36
C ILE A 69 -14.95 -1.91 4.29
N ASP A 70 -15.45 -3.10 4.60
CA ASP A 70 -16.12 -4.00 3.66
C ASP A 70 -15.19 -4.37 2.49
N GLN A 71 -15.57 -4.04 1.27
CA GLN A 71 -14.80 -4.33 0.05
C GLN A 71 -14.01 -3.14 -0.49
N PHE A 72 -14.00 -1.98 0.22
CA PHE A 72 -13.38 -0.76 -0.24
C PHE A 72 -12.30 -0.29 0.73
N TYR A 73 -11.26 0.34 0.19
CA TYR A 73 -10.30 1.11 0.97
C TYR A 73 -10.79 2.54 1.14
N TRP A 74 -10.65 3.03 2.36
CA TRP A 74 -11.02 4.37 2.76
C TRP A 74 -9.81 5.07 3.35
N GLU A 75 -9.54 6.26 2.87
CA GLU A 75 -8.66 7.20 3.54
C GLU A 75 -9.51 8.00 4.52
N ILE A 76 -9.07 8.04 5.76
CA ILE A 76 -9.74 8.70 6.87
C ILE A 76 -8.78 9.72 7.42
N ASP A 77 -9.04 11.00 7.17
CA ASP A 77 -8.35 12.12 7.79
C ASP A 77 -9.21 12.62 8.96
N GLY A 78 -8.66 12.63 10.16
CA GLY A 78 -9.31 13.13 11.36
C GLY A 78 -8.58 14.35 11.91
N ARG A 79 -9.33 15.35 12.39
CA ARG A 79 -8.79 16.55 13.04
C ARG A 79 -9.61 16.95 14.23
N LYS A 80 -8.92 17.33 15.30
CA LYS A 80 -9.50 18.01 16.47
C LYS A 80 -9.56 19.49 16.18
N ILE A 81 -10.72 20.09 16.36
CA ILE A 81 -10.99 21.52 16.13
C ILE A 81 -11.48 22.11 17.44
N GLU A 82 -10.84 23.16 17.90
CA GLU A 82 -11.25 23.93 19.07
C GLU A 82 -12.08 25.13 18.63
N HIS A 83 -13.25 25.31 19.23
CA HIS A 83 -14.11 26.46 18.99
C HIS A 83 -14.86 26.82 20.26
N GLU A 84 -14.74 28.05 20.75
CA GLU A 84 -15.41 28.59 21.95
C GLU A 84 -15.34 27.66 23.16
N ASP A 85 -14.15 27.26 23.57
CA ASP A 85 -13.86 26.34 24.68
C ASP A 85 -14.49 24.92 24.55
N THR A 86 -14.97 24.56 23.35
CA THR A 86 -15.47 23.22 23.03
C THR A 86 -14.64 22.57 21.94
N PHE A 87 -14.57 21.23 21.95
CA PHE A 87 -13.87 20.48 20.95
C PHE A 87 -14.82 19.78 19.97
N PHE A 88 -14.42 19.79 18.71
CA PHE A 88 -15.08 19.05 17.64
C PHE A 88 -14.07 18.13 16.97
N TYR A 89 -14.54 16.97 16.50
CA TYR A 89 -13.74 15.99 15.80
C TYR A 89 -14.27 15.85 14.38
N ALA A 90 -13.56 16.43 13.43
CA ALA A 90 -13.91 16.38 12.01
C ALA A 90 -13.19 15.23 11.31
N PHE A 91 -13.94 14.42 10.58
CA PHE A 91 -13.42 13.36 9.75
C PHE A 91 -13.76 13.62 8.30
N HIS A 92 -12.74 13.54 7.45
CA HIS A 92 -12.86 13.53 6.00
C HIS A 92 -12.64 12.10 5.51
N LEU A 93 -13.59 11.57 4.76
CA LEU A 93 -13.64 10.20 4.29
C LEU A 93 -13.54 10.18 2.78
N ARG A 94 -12.44 9.69 2.24
CA ARG A 94 -12.25 9.51 0.81
C ARG A 94 -12.24 8.02 0.46
N LYS A 95 -13.19 7.62 -0.39
CA LYS A 95 -13.21 6.27 -0.93
C LYS A 95 -12.10 6.11 -1.96
N LEU A 96 -11.16 5.24 -1.67
CA LEU A 96 -10.09 4.90 -2.59
C LEU A 96 -10.59 3.90 -3.64
N TYR A 97 -9.99 3.94 -4.81
CA TYR A 97 -10.35 3.02 -5.87
C TYR A 97 -9.94 1.59 -5.48
N SER A 98 -10.89 0.65 -5.49
CA SER A 98 -10.59 -0.76 -5.33
C SER A 98 -10.39 -1.38 -6.71
N TYR A 99 -9.14 -1.60 -7.10
CA TYR A 99 -8.80 -2.24 -8.37
C TYR A 99 -9.20 -3.73 -8.43
N ALA A 100 -9.61 -4.33 -7.33
CA ALA A 100 -9.90 -5.77 -7.23
C ALA A 100 -11.20 -6.24 -7.90
N GLN A 101 -12.02 -5.35 -8.47
CA GLN A 101 -13.39 -5.70 -8.89
C GLN A 101 -13.60 -5.90 -10.39
N SER A 102 -12.65 -5.58 -11.25
CA SER A 102 -12.82 -5.85 -12.68
C SER A 102 -11.79 -6.86 -13.18
N LYS A 103 -12.26 -7.90 -13.92
CA LYS A 103 -11.37 -8.82 -14.63
C LYS A 103 -10.42 -8.11 -15.62
N LYS A 104 -10.68 -6.83 -15.93
CA LYS A 104 -9.85 -5.99 -16.80
C LYS A 104 -8.67 -5.33 -16.10
N GLU A 105 -8.63 -5.37 -14.77
CA GLU A 105 -7.61 -4.72 -13.94
C GLU A 105 -6.82 -5.75 -13.10
N ALA A 106 -6.67 -6.96 -13.62
CA ALA A 106 -5.95 -8.05 -12.97
C ALA A 106 -4.47 -7.72 -12.68
N PHE A 107 -3.92 -6.70 -13.36
CA PHE A 107 -2.52 -6.27 -13.22
C PHE A 107 -2.24 -5.50 -11.91
N ILE A 108 -3.25 -5.11 -11.14
CA ILE A 108 -3.08 -4.33 -9.90
C ILE A 108 -3.87 -4.90 -8.74
N ARG A 109 -3.25 -4.99 -7.57
CA ARG A 109 -3.84 -5.47 -6.32
C ARG A 109 -3.50 -4.51 -5.19
N MET A 110 -4.40 -4.40 -4.22
CA MET A 110 -4.17 -3.67 -2.96
C MET A 110 -4.41 -4.63 -1.80
N GLU A 111 -3.46 -4.70 -0.89
CA GLU A 111 -3.49 -5.62 0.25
C GLU A 111 -3.05 -4.92 1.52
N ASP A 112 -3.77 -5.15 2.62
CA ASP A 112 -3.42 -4.63 3.94
C ASP A 112 -2.31 -5.44 4.59
N ALA A 113 -1.54 -4.79 5.45
CA ALA A 113 -0.53 -5.48 6.24
C ALA A 113 -1.13 -6.59 7.12
N GLU A 114 -2.36 -6.43 7.65
CA GLU A 114 -3.03 -7.45 8.44
C GLU A 114 -3.36 -8.71 7.63
N ASP A 115 -3.84 -8.54 6.40
CA ASP A 115 -4.17 -9.67 5.52
C ASP A 115 -2.89 -10.38 5.04
N ILE A 116 -1.86 -9.63 4.68
CA ILE A 116 -0.55 -10.16 4.29
C ILE A 116 0.11 -10.89 5.48
N TYR A 117 0.05 -10.30 6.69
CA TYR A 117 0.69 -10.86 7.89
C TYR A 117 0.10 -12.21 8.29
N LYS A 118 -1.19 -12.44 8.05
CA LYS A 118 -1.85 -13.75 8.24
C LYS A 118 -1.47 -14.77 7.17
N GLY A 119 -0.85 -14.31 6.08
CA GLY A 119 -0.42 -15.13 4.97
C GLY A 119 0.89 -15.87 5.21
N PHE A 120 1.28 -16.64 4.21
CA PHE A 120 2.47 -17.48 4.20
C PHE A 120 3.80 -16.71 4.28
N SER A 121 3.82 -15.46 3.77
CA SER A 121 5.03 -14.62 3.68
C SER A 121 5.72 -14.41 5.03
N ASN A 122 4.92 -14.20 6.09
CA ASN A 122 5.45 -13.90 7.41
C ASN A 122 6.15 -15.10 8.07
N ILE A 123 5.75 -16.31 7.72
CA ILE A 123 6.24 -17.54 8.35
C ILE A 123 7.62 -17.88 7.81
N ILE A 124 7.78 -17.87 6.49
CA ILE A 124 9.04 -18.20 5.84
C ILE A 124 10.17 -17.26 6.29
N TRP A 125 9.86 -15.95 6.48
CA TRP A 125 10.87 -14.95 6.72
C TRP A 125 11.17 -14.71 8.21
N ASN A 126 10.33 -15.16 9.13
CA ASN A 126 10.58 -15.08 10.58
C ASN A 126 11.53 -16.18 11.09
N GLY A 127 11.65 -17.29 10.36
CA GLY A 127 12.50 -18.41 10.74
C GLY A 127 13.91 -18.32 10.14
N ILE A 128 14.28 -19.35 9.39
CA ILE A 128 15.64 -19.58 8.91
C ILE A 128 16.14 -18.50 7.95
N TYR A 129 15.26 -17.93 7.11
CA TYR A 129 15.67 -16.83 6.23
C TYR A 129 16.06 -15.58 7.02
N ARG A 130 15.55 -15.39 8.24
CA ARG A 130 15.99 -14.31 9.12
C ARG A 130 17.45 -14.45 9.51
N GLU A 131 17.94 -15.66 9.73
CA GLU A 131 19.36 -15.90 10.03
C GLU A 131 20.23 -15.72 8.79
N TYR A 132 19.74 -16.18 7.64
CA TYR A 132 20.51 -16.17 6.38
C TYR A 132 20.64 -14.77 5.76
N LEU A 133 19.58 -13.95 5.79
CA LEU A 133 19.51 -12.62 5.17
C LEU A 133 19.24 -11.48 6.17
N GLY A 134 19.22 -11.78 7.47
CA GLY A 134 18.64 -10.92 8.51
C GLY A 134 19.17 -9.48 8.51
N SER A 135 20.48 -9.28 8.36
CA SER A 135 21.06 -7.93 8.33
C SER A 135 20.61 -7.13 7.10
N SER A 136 20.55 -7.76 5.92
CA SER A 136 20.12 -7.11 4.68
C SER A 136 18.62 -6.81 4.71
N VAL A 137 17.83 -7.76 5.20
CA VAL A 137 16.38 -7.57 5.33
C VAL A 137 16.05 -6.50 6.36
N GLN A 138 16.73 -6.49 7.52
CA GLN A 138 16.53 -5.44 8.53
C GLN A 138 16.92 -4.06 7.99
N ALA A 139 18.03 -3.94 7.29
CA ALA A 139 18.43 -2.69 6.66
C ALA A 139 17.40 -2.22 5.61
N ALA A 140 16.79 -3.15 4.87
CA ALA A 140 15.71 -2.81 3.94
C ALA A 140 14.43 -2.36 4.67
N ILE A 141 14.08 -2.96 5.81
CA ILE A 141 12.94 -2.55 6.64
C ILE A 141 13.13 -1.12 7.13
N ASP A 142 14.31 -0.79 7.64
CA ASP A 142 14.62 0.50 8.26
C ASP A 142 14.90 1.62 7.25
N SER A 143 15.15 1.24 5.98
CA SER A 143 15.48 2.19 4.91
C SER A 143 14.24 2.83 4.30
N TYR A 144 14.39 4.06 3.81
CA TYR A 144 13.41 4.77 2.97
C TYR A 144 13.73 4.70 1.47
N THR A 145 14.86 4.12 1.09
CA THR A 145 15.27 4.01 -0.32
C THR A 145 14.50 2.90 -1.03
N PRO A 146 14.26 3.00 -2.34
CA PRO A 146 13.66 1.92 -3.12
C PRO A 146 14.42 0.60 -2.94
N VAL A 147 13.68 -0.52 -2.92
CA VAL A 147 14.22 -1.86 -2.74
C VAL A 147 14.02 -2.68 -4.00
N LEU A 148 15.10 -3.23 -4.52
CA LEU A 148 15.08 -4.21 -5.61
C LEU A 148 15.38 -5.61 -5.06
N ILE A 149 14.49 -6.56 -5.30
CA ILE A 149 14.69 -7.97 -4.93
C ILE A 149 14.85 -8.79 -6.22
N THR A 150 16.00 -9.42 -6.39
CA THR A 150 16.30 -10.25 -7.55
C THR A 150 16.42 -11.71 -7.16
N GLY A 151 16.19 -12.62 -8.10
CA GLY A 151 16.32 -14.06 -7.90
C GLY A 151 15.45 -14.84 -8.88
N GLU A 152 15.73 -16.11 -9.09
CA GLU A 152 14.98 -16.97 -10.01
C GLU A 152 13.48 -17.02 -9.66
N VAL A 153 12.66 -17.50 -10.60
CA VAL A 153 11.24 -17.73 -10.35
C VAL A 153 11.07 -18.74 -9.21
N GLY A 154 10.15 -18.45 -8.27
CA GLY A 154 9.88 -19.32 -7.12
C GLY A 154 10.81 -19.13 -5.91
N THR A 155 11.74 -18.15 -5.92
CA THR A 155 12.63 -17.91 -4.78
C THR A 155 12.01 -17.12 -3.62
N GLY A 156 10.74 -16.72 -3.71
CA GLY A 156 10.05 -15.98 -2.63
C GLY A 156 10.25 -14.47 -2.66
N LYS A 157 10.50 -13.88 -3.82
CA LYS A 157 10.72 -12.41 -3.97
C LYS A 157 9.53 -11.58 -3.52
N THR A 158 8.35 -11.96 -3.95
CA THR A 158 7.10 -11.25 -3.60
C THR A 158 6.81 -11.41 -2.12
N GLU A 159 6.99 -12.62 -1.57
CA GLU A 159 6.86 -12.91 -0.16
C GLU A 159 7.85 -12.11 0.70
N LEU A 160 9.12 -11.97 0.26
CA LEU A 160 10.09 -11.13 0.96
C LEU A 160 9.68 -9.66 0.93
N THR A 161 9.18 -9.17 -0.21
CA THR A 161 8.69 -7.78 -0.30
C THR A 161 7.55 -7.55 0.69
N GLN A 162 6.59 -8.48 0.74
CA GLN A 162 5.46 -8.43 1.68
C GLN A 162 5.93 -8.45 3.14
N TYR A 163 6.92 -9.27 3.46
CA TYR A 163 7.53 -9.33 4.79
C TYR A 163 8.17 -7.98 5.17
N ILE A 164 9.02 -7.42 4.28
CA ILE A 164 9.66 -6.11 4.51
C ILE A 164 8.60 -5.02 4.71
N TYR A 165 7.56 -5.00 3.88
CA TYR A 165 6.45 -4.06 4.01
C TYR A 165 5.74 -4.18 5.37
N CYS A 166 5.36 -5.39 5.78
CA CYS A 166 4.65 -5.63 7.04
C CYS A 166 5.45 -5.23 8.30
N HIS A 167 6.77 -5.23 8.21
CA HIS A 167 7.66 -4.86 9.33
C HIS A 167 8.17 -3.43 9.24
N SER A 168 7.91 -2.73 8.13
CA SER A 168 8.31 -1.33 7.94
C SER A 168 7.33 -0.34 8.59
N GLN A 169 7.76 0.92 8.70
CA GLN A 169 6.89 2.01 9.15
C GLN A 169 5.78 2.35 8.13
N HIS A 170 5.91 1.87 6.88
CA HIS A 170 4.98 2.14 5.78
C HIS A 170 3.75 1.23 5.77
N LYS A 171 3.65 0.25 6.68
CA LYS A 171 2.50 -0.69 6.79
C LYS A 171 1.16 -0.04 7.16
N LYS A 172 1.16 1.25 7.49
CA LYS A 172 -0.08 2.00 7.81
C LYS A 172 -0.97 2.24 6.59
N ALA A 173 -0.40 2.21 5.39
CA ALA A 173 -1.12 2.29 4.12
C ALA A 173 -0.99 0.96 3.36
N PRO A 174 -1.96 0.57 2.52
CA PRO A 174 -1.90 -0.68 1.77
C PRO A 174 -0.67 -0.82 0.88
N LEU A 175 -0.27 -2.07 0.64
CA LEU A 175 0.67 -2.43 -0.42
C LEU A 175 -0.08 -2.51 -1.75
N ILE A 176 0.34 -1.71 -2.72
CA ILE A 176 -0.15 -1.75 -4.10
C ILE A 176 0.83 -2.60 -4.90
N THR A 177 0.38 -3.74 -5.39
CA THR A 177 1.18 -4.62 -6.26
C THR A 177 0.75 -4.45 -7.70
N ILE A 178 1.70 -4.14 -8.59
CA ILE A 178 1.54 -4.03 -10.02
C ILE A 178 2.26 -5.20 -10.67
N ASP A 179 1.50 -6.10 -11.29
CA ASP A 179 2.04 -7.21 -12.06
C ASP A 179 2.55 -6.70 -13.41
N CYS A 180 3.86 -6.64 -13.56
CA CYS A 180 4.50 -6.10 -14.77
C CYS A 180 4.36 -7.02 -15.99
N LYS A 181 3.98 -8.29 -15.82
CA LYS A 181 3.69 -9.22 -16.92
C LYS A 181 2.37 -8.91 -17.59
N GLU A 182 1.38 -8.50 -16.76
CA GLU A 182 0.03 -8.18 -17.22
C GLU A 182 -0.12 -6.68 -17.56
N LEU A 183 0.87 -5.84 -17.25
CA LEU A 183 0.81 -4.41 -17.45
C LEU A 183 1.00 -4.06 -18.92
N THR A 184 -0.04 -3.50 -19.55
CA THR A 184 -0.01 -2.97 -20.92
C THR A 184 0.08 -1.45 -20.91
N ARG A 185 0.53 -0.84 -22.01
CA ARG A 185 0.54 0.61 -22.17
C ARG A 185 -0.86 1.23 -21.99
N LYS A 186 -1.90 0.54 -22.47
CA LYS A 186 -3.29 1.00 -22.33
C LYS A 186 -3.72 1.01 -20.87
N SER A 187 -3.44 -0.07 -20.12
CA SER A 187 -3.80 -0.15 -18.71
C SER A 187 -2.99 0.84 -17.86
N TRP A 188 -1.71 1.03 -18.17
CA TRP A 188 -0.88 2.06 -17.53
C TRP A 188 -1.46 3.45 -17.73
N ASN A 189 -1.75 3.85 -18.96
CA ASN A 189 -2.33 5.16 -19.25
C ASN A 189 -3.70 5.35 -18.60
N THR A 190 -4.53 4.31 -18.55
CA THR A 190 -5.81 4.35 -17.84
C THR A 190 -5.59 4.57 -16.34
N LEU A 191 -4.61 3.93 -15.74
CA LEU A 191 -4.29 4.04 -14.32
C LEU A 191 -3.82 5.46 -13.97
N ILE A 192 -2.82 5.99 -14.68
CA ILE A 192 -2.21 7.29 -14.34
C ILE A 192 -3.11 8.49 -14.64
N ASN A 193 -4.03 8.37 -15.60
CA ASN A 193 -4.97 9.45 -15.97
C ASN A 193 -6.31 9.35 -15.22
N ASN A 194 -6.46 8.40 -14.30
CA ASN A 194 -7.66 8.30 -13.48
C ASN A 194 -7.62 9.31 -12.34
N ASP A 195 -8.71 10.05 -12.12
CA ASP A 195 -8.84 11.00 -11.00
C ASP A 195 -8.62 10.32 -9.62
N LYS A 196 -8.88 9.01 -9.54
CA LYS A 196 -8.69 8.17 -8.36
C LYS A 196 -7.37 7.38 -8.39
N ASN A 197 -6.40 7.84 -9.17
CA ASN A 197 -5.07 7.23 -9.23
C ASN A 197 -4.42 7.22 -7.84
N PRO A 198 -4.09 6.03 -7.28
CA PRO A 198 -3.51 5.94 -5.95
C PRO A 198 -2.14 6.61 -5.84
N PHE A 199 -1.45 6.85 -6.96
CA PHE A 199 -0.14 7.50 -6.97
C PHE A 199 -0.21 9.02 -6.76
N HIS A 200 -1.40 9.63 -6.80
CA HIS A 200 -1.58 11.05 -6.47
C HIS A 200 -1.46 11.33 -4.97
N ASP A 201 -1.72 10.32 -4.15
CA ASP A 201 -1.62 10.42 -2.70
C ASP A 201 -0.18 10.26 -2.20
N VAL A 202 0.01 10.20 -0.90
CA VAL A 202 1.32 10.07 -0.25
C VAL A 202 1.29 8.90 0.73
N GLY A 203 2.40 8.20 0.84
CA GLY A 203 2.62 7.22 1.92
C GLY A 203 2.29 5.78 1.58
N TYR A 204 1.89 5.46 0.34
CA TYR A 204 1.72 4.05 -0.07
C TYR A 204 3.04 3.30 -0.17
N SER A 205 2.94 1.98 -0.05
CA SER A 205 3.96 1.04 -0.53
C SER A 205 3.55 0.51 -1.89
N ILE A 206 4.45 0.54 -2.88
CA ILE A 206 4.17 0.15 -4.26
C ILE A 206 5.20 -0.86 -4.72
N LEU A 207 4.73 -2.05 -5.11
CA LEU A 207 5.54 -3.13 -5.65
C LEU A 207 5.31 -3.26 -7.16
N PHE A 208 6.37 -3.11 -7.94
CA PHE A 208 6.41 -3.50 -9.34
C PHE A 208 6.92 -4.95 -9.42
N ASP A 209 6.00 -5.90 -9.57
CA ASP A 209 6.30 -7.33 -9.54
C ASP A 209 6.79 -7.80 -10.92
N ASP A 210 7.99 -8.36 -10.94
CA ASP A 210 8.76 -8.78 -12.12
C ASP A 210 8.96 -7.66 -13.16
N ILE A 211 9.59 -6.56 -12.73
CA ILE A 211 9.81 -5.35 -13.53
C ILE A 211 10.59 -5.62 -14.83
N SER A 212 11.35 -6.73 -14.89
CA SER A 212 12.07 -7.17 -16.09
C SER A 212 11.16 -7.51 -17.26
N CYS A 213 9.87 -7.79 -17.00
CA CYS A 213 8.88 -8.11 -18.01
C CYS A 213 8.29 -6.88 -18.72
N LEU A 214 8.61 -5.66 -18.25
CA LEU A 214 8.11 -4.43 -18.86
C LEU A 214 8.60 -4.26 -20.29
N HIS A 215 7.66 -3.98 -21.19
CA HIS A 215 8.00 -3.58 -22.56
C HIS A 215 8.89 -2.32 -22.56
N PRO A 216 9.89 -2.18 -23.47
CA PRO A 216 10.80 -1.02 -23.46
C PRO A 216 10.15 0.35 -23.49
N SER A 217 8.99 0.50 -24.15
CA SER A 217 8.23 1.76 -24.13
C SER A 217 7.69 2.08 -22.73
N LEU A 218 7.18 1.06 -22.01
CA LEU A 218 6.68 1.21 -20.65
C LEU A 218 7.82 1.48 -19.64
N GLN A 219 8.99 0.93 -19.87
CA GLN A 219 10.16 1.23 -19.01
C GLN A 219 10.48 2.72 -19.00
N ARG A 220 10.40 3.39 -20.16
CA ARG A 220 10.62 4.83 -20.27
C ARG A 220 9.48 5.62 -19.64
N GLU A 221 8.23 5.30 -20.01
CA GLU A 221 7.06 5.97 -19.46
C GLU A 221 6.96 5.87 -17.93
N LEU A 222 7.30 4.70 -17.35
CA LEU A 222 7.34 4.50 -15.91
C LEU A 222 8.44 5.33 -15.27
N ASN A 223 9.65 5.36 -15.86
CA ASN A 223 10.74 6.20 -15.34
C ASN A 223 10.35 7.68 -15.34
N ASP A 224 9.83 8.18 -16.46
CA ASP A 224 9.41 9.56 -16.61
C ASP A 224 8.31 9.92 -15.58
N TYR A 225 7.41 8.98 -15.30
CA TYR A 225 6.37 9.17 -14.29
C TYR A 225 6.96 9.19 -12.87
N ILE A 226 7.87 8.27 -12.53
CA ILE A 226 8.53 8.21 -11.22
C ILE A 226 9.29 9.51 -10.94
N GLU A 227 10.06 9.99 -11.90
CA GLU A 227 10.85 11.23 -11.77
C GLU A 227 9.96 12.47 -11.78
N GLY A 228 9.05 12.59 -12.75
CA GLY A 228 8.18 13.76 -12.90
C GLY A 228 7.24 14.00 -11.73
N THR A 229 6.79 12.93 -11.04
CA THR A 229 5.92 13.02 -9.86
C THR A 229 6.67 12.96 -8.52
N ASN A 230 7.99 12.83 -8.52
CA ASN A 230 8.79 12.53 -7.33
C ASN A 230 8.26 11.32 -6.53
N MET A 231 7.81 10.28 -7.25
CA MET A 231 7.11 9.12 -6.68
C MET A 231 7.92 8.43 -5.58
N ALA A 232 9.24 8.29 -5.74
CA ALA A 232 10.13 7.67 -4.76
C ALA A 232 10.26 8.43 -3.44
N ARG A 233 9.91 9.73 -3.40
CA ARG A 233 9.86 10.53 -2.16
C ARG A 233 8.49 10.48 -1.49
N ARG A 234 7.45 10.21 -2.28
CA ARG A 234 6.06 10.22 -1.83
C ARG A 234 5.60 8.83 -1.38
N HIS A 235 6.20 7.80 -1.94
CA HIS A 235 5.83 6.40 -1.73
C HIS A 235 7.06 5.55 -1.44
N ARG A 236 6.87 4.45 -0.75
CA ARG A 236 7.88 3.42 -0.60
C ARG A 236 7.85 2.51 -1.83
N LEU A 237 8.91 2.49 -2.61
CA LEU A 237 8.97 1.71 -3.84
C LEU A 237 9.70 0.39 -3.63
N TYR A 238 9.14 -0.65 -4.22
CA TYR A 238 9.72 -2.00 -4.32
C TYR A 238 9.67 -2.45 -5.78
N ALA A 239 10.66 -3.22 -6.19
CA ALA A 239 10.61 -3.95 -7.44
C ALA A 239 11.13 -5.36 -7.23
N THR A 240 10.54 -6.34 -7.93
CA THR A 240 11.12 -7.67 -8.06
C THR A 240 11.60 -7.91 -9.50
N SER A 241 12.57 -8.80 -9.66
CA SER A 241 13.02 -9.25 -10.99
C SER A 241 13.43 -10.70 -10.95
N SER A 242 13.00 -11.48 -11.94
CA SER A 242 13.37 -12.87 -12.11
C SER A 242 14.71 -13.05 -12.82
N VAL A 243 15.28 -11.97 -13.33
CA VAL A 243 16.58 -11.94 -14.04
C VAL A 243 17.47 -10.83 -13.49
N ASP A 244 18.76 -10.92 -13.74
CA ASP A 244 19.72 -9.86 -13.38
C ASP A 244 19.49 -8.61 -14.25
N LEU A 245 18.90 -7.57 -13.64
CA LEU A 245 18.65 -6.30 -14.33
C LEU A 245 19.95 -5.59 -14.75
N ALA A 246 21.04 -5.73 -14.00
CA ALA A 246 22.32 -5.11 -14.35
C ALA A 246 22.88 -5.73 -15.63
N HIS A 247 22.69 -7.05 -15.82
CA HIS A 247 23.06 -7.74 -17.06
C HIS A 247 22.17 -7.27 -18.24
N LEU A 248 20.85 -7.12 -18.03
CA LEU A 248 19.95 -6.61 -19.07
C LEU A 248 20.28 -5.16 -19.47
N VAL A 249 20.67 -4.32 -18.52
CA VAL A 249 21.11 -2.93 -18.79
C VAL A 249 22.37 -2.92 -19.65
N LYS A 250 23.36 -3.75 -19.35
CA LYS A 250 24.60 -3.87 -20.16
C LYS A 250 24.32 -4.27 -21.60
N ASN A 251 23.28 -5.07 -21.83
CA ASN A 251 22.88 -5.56 -23.13
C ASN A 251 21.83 -4.64 -23.82
N ASN A 252 21.55 -3.45 -23.28
CA ASN A 252 20.53 -2.51 -23.76
C ASN A 252 19.11 -3.11 -23.83
N GLN A 253 18.81 -4.12 -23.01
CA GLN A 253 17.50 -4.78 -22.92
C GLN A 253 16.63 -4.21 -21.80
N PHE A 254 17.24 -3.43 -20.90
CA PHE A 254 16.54 -2.72 -19.83
C PHE A 254 17.02 -1.29 -19.69
N SER A 255 16.12 -0.38 -19.31
CA SER A 255 16.39 1.06 -19.14
C SER A 255 17.33 1.30 -17.95
N LEU A 256 18.51 1.89 -18.18
CA LEU A 256 19.44 2.27 -17.12
C LEU A 256 18.83 3.31 -16.15
N PRO A 257 18.11 4.37 -16.59
CA PRO A 257 17.43 5.28 -15.66
C PRO A 257 16.46 4.54 -14.75
N LEU A 258 15.58 3.70 -15.31
CA LEU A 258 14.60 2.95 -14.51
C LEU A 258 15.28 1.98 -13.52
N TYR A 259 16.37 1.30 -13.93
CA TYR A 259 17.18 0.47 -13.03
C TYR A 259 17.69 1.30 -11.83
N ARG A 260 18.23 2.49 -12.09
CA ARG A 260 18.75 3.39 -11.04
C ARG A 260 17.65 3.85 -10.07
N SER A 261 16.42 4.00 -10.54
CA SER A 261 15.29 4.37 -9.68
C SER A 261 14.95 3.31 -8.63
N PHE A 262 15.35 2.04 -8.84
CA PHE A 262 15.06 0.93 -7.93
C PHE A 262 16.27 0.33 -7.21
N CYS A 263 17.49 0.52 -7.71
CA CYS A 263 18.70 -0.11 -7.16
C CYS A 263 19.27 0.56 -5.90
N GLY A 264 18.46 1.33 -5.16
CA GLY A 264 18.89 1.98 -3.92
C GLY A 264 19.29 0.99 -2.84
N PHE A 265 18.54 -0.09 -2.70
CA PHE A 265 18.86 -1.24 -1.88
C PHE A 265 18.54 -2.54 -2.63
N THR A 266 19.53 -3.40 -2.82
CA THR A 266 19.35 -4.63 -3.61
C THR A 266 19.56 -5.88 -2.77
N ILE A 267 18.59 -6.81 -2.81
CA ILE A 267 18.65 -8.13 -2.18
C ILE A 267 18.58 -9.18 -3.28
N ASN A 268 19.55 -10.11 -3.28
CA ASN A 268 19.56 -11.23 -4.22
C ASN A 268 19.20 -12.53 -3.50
N LEU A 269 18.09 -13.16 -3.92
CA LEU A 269 17.62 -14.44 -3.41
C LEU A 269 18.21 -15.58 -4.25
N LYS A 270 18.99 -16.43 -3.62
CA LYS A 270 19.51 -17.64 -4.25
C LYS A 270 18.42 -18.72 -4.29
N PRO A 271 18.35 -19.53 -5.37
CA PRO A 271 17.45 -20.68 -5.40
C PRO A 271 17.90 -21.74 -4.39
N LEU A 272 16.96 -22.53 -3.87
CA LEU A 272 17.23 -23.60 -2.90
C LEU A 272 18.25 -24.64 -3.43
N ALA A 273 18.36 -24.81 -4.74
CA ALA A 273 19.38 -25.66 -5.35
C ALA A 273 20.81 -25.20 -5.01
N LEU A 274 21.02 -23.91 -4.75
CA LEU A 274 22.31 -23.32 -4.35
C LEU A 274 22.46 -23.15 -2.83
N THR A 275 21.42 -23.47 -2.06
CA THR A 275 21.35 -23.38 -0.60
C THR A 275 20.65 -24.61 -0.03
N PRO A 276 21.15 -25.85 -0.31
CA PRO A 276 20.47 -27.09 0.06
C PRO A 276 20.28 -27.25 1.58
N GLU A 277 21.13 -26.59 2.38
CA GLU A 277 21.05 -26.55 3.84
C GLU A 277 19.74 -25.91 4.36
N LEU A 278 19.09 -25.07 3.54
CA LEU A 278 17.83 -24.42 3.92
C LEU A 278 16.60 -25.30 3.62
N ILE A 279 16.72 -26.39 2.85
CA ILE A 279 15.57 -27.16 2.38
C ILE A 279 14.83 -27.82 3.54
N LEU A 280 15.52 -28.59 4.38
CA LEU A 280 14.88 -29.33 5.49
C LEU A 280 14.29 -28.38 6.54
N PRO A 281 15.02 -27.37 6.99
CA PRO A 281 14.48 -26.40 7.93
C PRO A 281 13.25 -25.65 7.38
N LEU A 282 13.28 -25.21 6.14
CA LEU A 282 12.14 -24.54 5.50
C LEU A 282 10.91 -25.49 5.37
N ALA A 283 11.14 -26.75 5.01
CA ALA A 283 10.09 -27.74 4.94
C ALA A 283 9.42 -27.97 6.31
N ALA A 284 10.20 -28.01 7.38
CA ALA A 284 9.70 -28.14 8.75
C ALA A 284 8.80 -26.95 9.16
N GLU A 285 9.22 -25.72 8.87
CA GLU A 285 8.43 -24.51 9.16
C GLU A 285 7.12 -24.51 8.37
N ILE A 286 7.16 -24.88 7.10
CA ILE A 286 5.97 -24.96 6.25
C ILE A 286 5.00 -26.03 6.79
N LEU A 287 5.50 -27.18 7.17
CA LEU A 287 4.68 -28.26 7.74
C LEU A 287 4.03 -27.85 9.07
N GLU A 288 4.77 -27.21 9.94
CA GLU A 288 4.24 -26.68 11.20
C GLU A 288 3.11 -25.66 10.96
N TRP A 289 3.29 -24.76 9.99
CA TRP A 289 2.25 -23.81 9.63
C TRP A 289 1.00 -24.49 9.05
N ILE A 290 1.17 -25.46 8.14
CA ILE A 290 0.06 -26.23 7.57
C ILE A 290 -0.69 -26.98 8.67
N SER A 291 0.03 -27.65 9.57
CA SER A 291 -0.54 -28.33 10.74
C SER A 291 -1.43 -27.41 11.55
N LYS A 292 -0.90 -26.25 11.93
CA LYS A 292 -1.66 -25.24 12.70
C LYS A 292 -2.87 -24.73 11.95
N LYS A 293 -2.73 -24.43 10.66
CA LYS A 293 -3.81 -23.86 9.83
C LYS A 293 -4.96 -24.83 9.61
N PHE A 294 -4.68 -26.11 9.45
CA PHE A 294 -5.70 -27.12 9.16
C PHE A 294 -6.07 -27.97 10.36
N SER A 295 -5.53 -27.68 11.54
CA SER A 295 -5.72 -28.46 12.77
C SER A 295 -5.47 -29.97 12.55
N LYS A 296 -4.49 -30.29 11.70
CA LYS A 296 -4.06 -31.65 11.39
C LYS A 296 -2.65 -31.85 11.91
N ASP A 297 -2.45 -32.93 12.66
CA ASP A 297 -1.12 -33.37 13.03
C ASP A 297 -0.45 -33.96 11.77
N CYS A 298 0.51 -33.26 11.22
CA CYS A 298 1.38 -33.75 10.15
C CYS A 298 2.59 -34.42 10.82
N GLY A 299 2.33 -35.46 11.63
CA GLY A 299 3.37 -36.26 12.28
C GLY A 299 4.45 -36.65 11.29
N GLY A 300 5.70 -36.25 11.55
CA GLY A 300 6.88 -36.60 10.78
C GLY A 300 7.30 -38.05 10.96
#